data_aaf4ea34777d44d79d0e48f6b46558f6
#
_entry.id   aaf4ea34777d44d79d0e48f6b46558f6
#
_cell.length_a   1.000
_cell.length_b   1.000
_cell.length_c   1.000
_cell.angle_alpha   90.00
_cell.angle_beta   90.00
_cell.angle_gamma   90.00
#
_symmetry.space_group_name_H-M   'P 1'
#
loop_
_entity.id
_entity.type
_entity.pdbx_description
1 polymer ?
#
loop_
_entity_poly.entity_id
_entity_poly.type
_entity_poly.pdbx_seq_one_letter_code
_entity_poly.pdbx_strand_id
1 'polypeptide(L)'
;MEKKVIVIGAGLAGSEAAWQLAKRGVNVDLYEMRPKKMTPAHKTQNFAELVCSNSLRANNITNAVGLLKEEMRRLDSLIIKCADATQVPAGGALAVDRDKFSEMITETIKNHPNINVIEEELTQIPKGDIPVVVATGPLTSDALSQDIRTYTKQEGLYFYDAAAPIIEKDSIDMNKVYLKSRYDKGEAAYLNCPMTKDEFFNFYNALITAEAAPLKEFEKEIYFEGCMPFEEMAKRGEKTLLFGPMKPVGLEDPKTDKRPYAVVQLRQDNSEGTLYNIVGFQTHLKWGEQKRIINMIPGLENANIVRYGVMHRNTYLNSPQLLEKTYKLKEEKNIYFAGQMTGVEGYVESAASGIVAALNALYNQEDKQIIFPTETMIGAMANYIVDNTSKNFQPMNANFGIIKPLPERIKDKKEKYERYANRSLEILENFKID
;
A
#
# COMPACT_ATOMS: atom_id res chain seq x y z
N MET A 1 -19.57 31.72 -4.38
CA MET A 1 -18.29 31.45 -5.08
C MET A 1 -18.25 29.97 -5.40
N GLU A 2 -17.78 29.58 -6.59
CA GLU A 2 -17.53 28.17 -6.89
C GLU A 2 -16.44 27.62 -5.96
N LYS A 3 -16.74 26.51 -5.28
CA LYS A 3 -15.75 25.86 -4.40
C LYS A 3 -14.64 25.26 -5.27
N LYS A 4 -13.40 25.53 -4.91
CA LYS A 4 -12.21 25.01 -5.59
C LYS A 4 -11.19 24.46 -4.61
N VAL A 5 -10.56 23.35 -4.98
CA VAL A 5 -9.47 22.71 -4.21
C VAL A 5 -8.35 22.32 -5.17
N ILE A 6 -7.11 22.48 -4.73
CA ILE A 6 -5.93 21.99 -5.45
C ILE A 6 -5.49 20.66 -4.84
N VAL A 7 -5.25 19.66 -5.69
CA VAL A 7 -4.69 18.37 -5.29
C VAL A 7 -3.35 18.17 -6.00
N ILE A 8 -2.30 17.84 -5.24
CA ILE A 8 -0.95 17.65 -5.77
C ILE A 8 -0.58 16.17 -5.70
N GLY A 9 -0.39 15.55 -6.85
CA GLY A 9 -0.09 14.13 -7.03
C GLY A 9 -1.34 13.30 -7.34
N ALA A 10 -1.30 12.53 -8.43
CA ALA A 10 -2.37 11.63 -8.86
C ALA A 10 -2.06 10.14 -8.51
N GLY A 11 -1.43 9.91 -7.35
CA GLY A 11 -1.32 8.58 -6.75
C GLY A 11 -2.64 8.12 -6.15
N LEU A 12 -2.62 7.03 -5.36
CA LEU A 12 -3.83 6.48 -4.72
C LEU A 12 -4.58 7.52 -3.87
N ALA A 13 -3.85 8.23 -3.01
CA ALA A 13 -4.45 9.23 -2.13
C ALA A 13 -4.98 10.45 -2.89
N GLY A 14 -4.23 10.95 -3.87
CA GLY A 14 -4.63 12.14 -4.63
C GLY A 14 -5.77 11.86 -5.60
N SER A 15 -5.78 10.72 -6.29
CA SER A 15 -6.91 10.30 -7.14
C SER A 15 -8.18 10.10 -6.32
N GLU A 16 -8.07 9.49 -5.14
CA GLU A 16 -9.21 9.36 -4.22
C GLU A 16 -9.71 10.72 -3.73
N ALA A 17 -8.78 11.61 -3.33
CA ALA A 17 -9.13 12.97 -2.89
C ALA A 17 -9.83 13.77 -3.99
N ALA A 18 -9.30 13.76 -5.21
CA ALA A 18 -9.90 14.43 -6.34
C ALA A 18 -11.32 13.91 -6.64
N TRP A 19 -11.51 12.59 -6.61
CA TRP A 19 -12.84 11.97 -6.76
C TRP A 19 -13.82 12.42 -5.67
N GLN A 20 -13.41 12.36 -4.40
CA GLN A 20 -14.27 12.71 -3.27
C GLN A 20 -14.72 14.18 -3.32
N LEU A 21 -13.86 15.07 -3.79
CA LEU A 21 -14.17 16.48 -3.99
C LEU A 21 -15.12 16.68 -5.20
N ALA A 22 -14.72 16.13 -6.34
CA ALA A 22 -15.41 16.37 -7.61
C ALA A 22 -16.85 15.82 -7.63
N LYS A 23 -17.09 14.64 -7.05
CA LYS A 23 -18.45 14.08 -6.93
C LYS A 23 -19.39 14.91 -6.02
N ARG A 24 -18.82 15.81 -5.19
CA ARG A 24 -19.55 16.78 -4.38
C ARG A 24 -19.66 18.16 -5.02
N GLY A 25 -19.37 18.25 -6.33
CA GLY A 25 -19.50 19.47 -7.11
C GLY A 25 -18.39 20.50 -6.89
N VAL A 26 -17.26 20.08 -6.31
CA VAL A 26 -16.07 20.93 -6.14
C VAL A 26 -15.21 20.90 -7.39
N ASN A 27 -14.77 22.06 -7.89
CA ASN A 27 -13.79 22.13 -8.95
C ASN A 27 -12.39 21.78 -8.41
N VAL A 28 -11.73 20.81 -9.02
CA VAL A 28 -10.42 20.31 -8.60
C VAL A 28 -9.39 20.59 -9.68
N ASP A 29 -8.31 21.30 -9.31
CA ASP A 29 -7.10 21.30 -10.11
C ASP A 29 -6.18 20.18 -9.58
N LEU A 30 -6.03 19.10 -10.35
CA LEU A 30 -5.19 17.95 -10.02
C LEU A 30 -3.87 18.05 -10.77
N TYR A 31 -2.79 18.30 -10.04
CA TYR A 31 -1.44 18.34 -10.57
C TYR A 31 -0.76 16.98 -10.49
N GLU A 32 -0.22 16.50 -11.59
CA GLU A 32 0.60 15.29 -11.67
C GLU A 32 1.85 15.57 -12.53
N MET A 33 3.02 15.26 -12.01
CA MET A 33 4.26 15.55 -12.72
C MET A 33 4.53 14.60 -13.90
N ARG A 34 3.94 13.39 -13.90
CA ARG A 34 4.04 12.46 -15.02
C ARG A 34 3.08 12.85 -16.15
N PRO A 35 3.43 12.63 -17.39
CA PRO A 35 4.63 11.96 -17.90
C PRO A 35 5.86 12.85 -18.02
N LYS A 36 5.76 14.17 -17.74
CA LYS A 36 6.88 15.12 -17.94
C LYS A 36 8.08 14.78 -17.06
N LYS A 37 7.82 14.32 -15.84
CA LYS A 37 8.86 13.88 -14.90
C LYS A 37 8.45 12.57 -14.25
N MET A 38 9.19 11.51 -14.53
CA MET A 38 8.97 10.18 -13.95
C MET A 38 9.63 10.07 -12.57
N THR A 39 9.08 9.19 -11.73
CA THR A 39 9.75 8.77 -10.49
C THR A 39 10.57 7.50 -10.73
N PRO A 40 11.50 7.14 -9.83
CA PRO A 40 12.26 5.89 -9.97
C PRO A 40 11.40 4.62 -9.96
N ALA A 41 10.20 4.64 -9.37
CA ALA A 41 9.35 3.47 -9.19
C ALA A 41 8.26 3.31 -10.26
N HIS A 42 7.70 4.42 -10.74
CA HIS A 42 6.61 4.39 -11.72
C HIS A 42 7.12 4.05 -13.13
N LYS A 43 6.34 3.28 -13.87
CA LYS A 43 6.65 2.81 -15.24
C LYS A 43 5.71 3.39 -16.28
N THR A 44 4.52 3.80 -15.87
CA THR A 44 3.47 4.32 -16.74
C THR A 44 3.14 5.77 -16.37
N GLN A 45 2.35 6.41 -17.22
CA GLN A 45 1.76 7.72 -16.94
C GLN A 45 0.40 7.61 -16.23
N ASN A 46 -0.07 6.39 -15.96
CA ASN A 46 -1.37 6.16 -15.35
C ASN A 46 -1.39 6.60 -13.87
N PHE A 47 -2.55 7.07 -13.43
CA PHE A 47 -2.78 7.44 -12.04
C PHE A 47 -2.89 6.20 -11.15
N ALA A 48 -2.61 6.35 -9.86
CA ALA A 48 -2.69 5.29 -8.87
C ALA A 48 -1.95 3.99 -9.26
N GLU A 49 -0.85 4.08 -10.02
CA GLU A 49 -0.03 2.92 -10.38
C GLU A 49 0.49 2.20 -9.13
N LEU A 50 0.28 0.88 -9.07
CA LEU A 50 0.74 0.05 -7.96
C LEU A 50 2.21 -0.38 -8.18
N VAL A 51 3.13 0.28 -7.52
CA VAL A 51 4.57 0.13 -7.78
C VAL A 51 5.22 -1.08 -7.10
N CYS A 52 4.68 -1.57 -5.98
CA CYS A 52 5.26 -2.67 -5.20
C CYS A 52 4.56 -4.01 -5.47
N SER A 53 3.27 -4.10 -5.15
CA SER A 53 2.45 -5.31 -5.22
C SER A 53 1.13 -5.01 -5.91
N ASN A 54 0.52 -6.02 -6.56
CA ASN A 54 -0.85 -5.87 -7.07
C ASN A 54 -1.91 -6.24 -6.03
N SER A 55 -1.52 -6.52 -4.79
CA SER A 55 -2.42 -6.91 -3.73
C SER A 55 -2.80 -5.74 -2.83
N LEU A 56 -4.09 -5.58 -2.62
CA LEU A 56 -4.66 -4.71 -1.60
C LEU A 56 -4.92 -5.49 -0.29
N ARG A 57 -4.25 -6.64 -0.11
CA ARG A 57 -4.29 -7.51 1.08
C ARG A 57 -5.68 -8.12 1.34
N ALA A 58 -5.90 -8.65 2.56
CA ALA A 58 -7.12 -9.38 2.92
C ALA A 58 -8.41 -8.57 2.66
N ASN A 59 -9.44 -9.23 2.09
CA ASN A 59 -10.71 -8.58 1.73
C ASN A 59 -11.83 -8.82 2.77
N ASN A 60 -11.68 -9.79 3.66
CA ASN A 60 -12.68 -10.09 4.67
C ASN A 60 -12.68 -9.02 5.78
N ILE A 61 -13.86 -8.58 6.22
CA ILE A 61 -14.05 -7.55 7.27
C ILE A 61 -13.50 -7.95 8.65
N THR A 62 -13.27 -9.23 8.90
CA THR A 62 -12.58 -9.70 10.12
C THR A 62 -11.07 -9.47 10.08
N ASN A 63 -10.56 -8.86 9.02
CA ASN A 63 -9.22 -8.29 8.94
C ASN A 63 -9.34 -6.77 8.89
N ALA A 64 -8.48 -6.09 9.60
CA ALA A 64 -8.55 -4.63 9.73
C ALA A 64 -8.50 -3.89 8.39
N VAL A 65 -7.64 -4.32 7.44
CA VAL A 65 -7.60 -3.75 6.09
C VAL A 65 -8.82 -4.13 5.26
N GLY A 66 -9.43 -5.28 5.51
CA GLY A 66 -10.71 -5.68 4.90
C GLY A 66 -11.86 -4.79 5.40
N LEU A 67 -11.88 -4.50 6.70
CA LEU A 67 -12.81 -3.55 7.29
C LEU A 67 -12.63 -2.15 6.70
N LEU A 68 -11.39 -1.66 6.62
CA LEU A 68 -11.11 -0.35 6.02
C LEU A 68 -11.61 -0.25 4.57
N LYS A 69 -11.43 -1.31 3.76
CA LYS A 69 -12.00 -1.35 2.39
C LYS A 69 -13.53 -1.28 2.38
N GLU A 70 -14.18 -1.98 3.31
CA GLU A 70 -15.65 -1.93 3.39
C GLU A 70 -16.14 -0.56 3.84
N GLU A 71 -15.47 0.11 4.77
CA GLU A 71 -15.73 1.50 5.14
C GLU A 71 -15.58 2.43 3.93
N MET A 72 -14.52 2.25 3.14
CA MET A 72 -14.29 3.03 1.91
C MET A 72 -15.34 2.75 0.83
N ARG A 73 -15.84 1.51 0.68
CA ARG A 73 -16.99 1.20 -0.22
C ARG A 73 -18.21 2.01 0.14
N ARG A 74 -18.54 2.08 1.43
CA ARG A 74 -19.68 2.87 1.93
C ARG A 74 -19.49 4.38 1.74
N LEU A 75 -18.24 4.84 1.64
CA LEU A 75 -17.88 6.23 1.31
C LEU A 75 -17.77 6.47 -0.19
N ASP A 76 -18.17 5.49 -1.03
CA ASP A 76 -18.08 5.54 -2.49
C ASP A 76 -16.67 5.88 -2.99
N SER A 77 -15.68 5.10 -2.52
CA SER A 77 -14.28 5.21 -2.91
C SER A 77 -14.08 4.80 -4.36
N LEU A 78 -13.42 5.66 -5.16
CA LEU A 78 -13.00 5.33 -6.52
C LEU A 78 -11.98 4.20 -6.51
N ILE A 79 -11.01 4.26 -5.62
CA ILE A 79 -9.90 3.28 -5.56
C ILE A 79 -10.45 1.88 -5.31
N ILE A 80 -11.38 1.72 -4.36
CA ILE A 80 -11.95 0.40 -4.06
C ILE A 80 -12.91 -0.05 -5.16
N LYS A 81 -13.69 0.85 -5.74
CA LYS A 81 -14.58 0.55 -6.88
C LYS A 81 -13.78 0.00 -8.09
N CYS A 82 -12.68 0.64 -8.44
CA CYS A 82 -11.81 0.18 -9.53
C CYS A 82 -11.10 -1.14 -9.15
N ALA A 83 -10.71 -1.32 -7.88
CA ALA A 83 -10.11 -2.56 -7.41
C ALA A 83 -11.08 -3.74 -7.50
N ASP A 84 -12.33 -3.56 -7.09
CA ASP A 84 -13.37 -4.59 -7.20
C ASP A 84 -13.68 -4.96 -8.66
N ALA A 85 -13.63 -3.98 -9.57
CA ALA A 85 -13.88 -4.18 -11.00
C ALA A 85 -12.72 -4.87 -11.76
N THR A 86 -11.50 -4.79 -11.25
CA THR A 86 -10.27 -5.29 -11.92
C THR A 86 -9.57 -6.40 -11.13
N GLN A 87 -10.30 -7.05 -10.21
CA GLN A 87 -9.71 -8.08 -9.37
C GLN A 87 -9.26 -9.31 -10.16
N VAL A 88 -8.19 -9.91 -9.69
CA VAL A 88 -7.66 -11.20 -10.17
C VAL A 88 -7.69 -12.23 -9.05
N PRO A 89 -7.68 -13.54 -9.36
CA PRO A 89 -7.71 -14.59 -8.35
C PRO A 89 -6.57 -14.44 -7.33
N ALA A 90 -6.92 -14.35 -6.04
CA ALA A 90 -5.96 -14.21 -4.94
C ALA A 90 -6.46 -14.80 -3.61
N GLY A 91 -7.33 -15.81 -3.63
CA GLY A 91 -7.90 -16.44 -2.44
C GLY A 91 -8.66 -15.42 -1.58
N GLY A 92 -8.27 -15.26 -0.33
CA GLY A 92 -8.89 -14.30 0.60
C GLY A 92 -8.40 -12.86 0.50
N ALA A 93 -7.52 -12.53 -0.46
CA ALA A 93 -7.03 -11.19 -0.69
C ALA A 93 -7.75 -10.51 -1.87
N LEU A 94 -7.79 -9.20 -1.87
CA LEU A 94 -8.15 -8.40 -3.04
C LEU A 94 -6.86 -8.07 -3.79
N ALA A 95 -6.61 -8.73 -4.91
CA ALA A 95 -5.54 -8.40 -5.84
C ALA A 95 -6.15 -7.95 -7.17
N VAL A 96 -5.44 -7.10 -7.91
CA VAL A 96 -5.93 -6.47 -9.12
C VAL A 96 -4.99 -6.71 -10.30
N ASP A 97 -5.54 -6.65 -11.50
CA ASP A 97 -4.76 -6.41 -12.71
C ASP A 97 -4.24 -4.98 -12.64
N ARG A 98 -2.91 -4.83 -12.56
CA ARG A 98 -2.28 -3.51 -12.32
C ARG A 98 -2.61 -2.48 -13.39
N ASP A 99 -2.54 -2.92 -14.64
CA ASP A 99 -2.69 -2.02 -15.78
C ASP A 99 -4.16 -1.59 -15.90
N LYS A 100 -5.09 -2.54 -15.90
CA LYS A 100 -6.53 -2.24 -15.93
C LYS A 100 -7.00 -1.38 -14.76
N PHE A 101 -6.45 -1.64 -13.56
CA PHE A 101 -6.76 -0.84 -12.37
C PHE A 101 -6.35 0.62 -12.54
N SER A 102 -5.10 0.87 -12.92
CA SER A 102 -4.58 2.22 -13.08
C SER A 102 -5.18 2.95 -14.29
N GLU A 103 -5.45 2.24 -15.38
CA GLU A 103 -6.16 2.77 -16.56
C GLU A 103 -7.57 3.23 -16.19
N MET A 104 -8.35 2.39 -15.52
CA MET A 104 -9.73 2.70 -15.12
C MET A 104 -9.80 3.93 -14.23
N ILE A 105 -8.87 4.08 -13.27
CA ILE A 105 -8.78 5.26 -12.41
C ILE A 105 -8.43 6.50 -13.25
N THR A 106 -7.43 6.37 -14.12
CA THR A 106 -6.98 7.46 -14.98
C THR A 106 -8.10 7.99 -15.88
N GLU A 107 -8.82 7.09 -16.54
CA GLU A 107 -9.96 7.44 -17.40
C GLU A 107 -11.09 8.10 -16.60
N THR A 108 -11.43 7.55 -15.44
CA THR A 108 -12.47 8.10 -14.58
C THR A 108 -12.15 9.52 -14.14
N ILE A 109 -10.91 9.76 -13.71
CA ILE A 109 -10.46 11.09 -13.26
C ILE A 109 -10.38 12.08 -14.43
N LYS A 110 -9.76 11.70 -15.55
CA LYS A 110 -9.58 12.58 -16.71
C LYS A 110 -10.91 12.96 -17.39
N ASN A 111 -11.92 12.09 -17.31
CA ASN A 111 -13.25 12.35 -17.91
C ASN A 111 -14.23 13.04 -16.95
N HIS A 112 -13.86 13.30 -15.69
CA HIS A 112 -14.77 13.93 -14.74
C HIS A 112 -14.85 15.45 -15.00
N PRO A 113 -16.07 16.04 -15.19
CA PRO A 113 -16.21 17.43 -15.60
C PRO A 113 -15.66 18.44 -14.58
N ASN A 114 -15.59 18.08 -13.31
CA ASN A 114 -15.12 18.95 -12.24
C ASN A 114 -13.64 18.74 -11.91
N ILE A 115 -12.90 17.90 -12.68
CA ILE A 115 -11.47 17.68 -12.46
C ILE A 115 -10.69 18.21 -13.66
N ASN A 116 -9.87 19.22 -13.42
CA ASN A 116 -8.91 19.73 -14.38
C ASN A 116 -7.55 19.11 -14.10
N VAL A 117 -7.11 18.18 -14.95
CA VAL A 117 -5.80 17.54 -14.81
C VAL A 117 -4.73 18.43 -15.44
N ILE A 118 -3.72 18.74 -14.64
CA ILE A 118 -2.60 19.58 -15.03
C ILE A 118 -1.33 18.74 -14.95
N GLU A 119 -0.79 18.35 -16.09
CA GLU A 119 0.43 17.56 -16.18
C GLU A 119 1.66 18.47 -15.99
N GLU A 120 1.94 18.80 -14.74
CA GLU A 120 3.03 19.69 -14.33
C GLU A 120 3.57 19.33 -12.95
N GLU A 121 4.89 19.44 -12.78
CA GLU A 121 5.51 19.36 -11.45
C GLU A 121 5.30 20.66 -10.69
N LEU A 122 4.57 20.64 -9.59
CA LEU A 122 4.61 21.73 -8.61
C LEU A 122 5.85 21.59 -7.73
N THR A 123 6.69 22.59 -7.74
CA THR A 123 7.91 22.67 -6.92
C THR A 123 7.69 23.38 -5.59
N GLN A 124 6.54 24.03 -5.43
CA GLN A 124 6.13 24.73 -4.22
C GLN A 124 4.64 24.51 -3.96
N ILE A 125 4.24 24.48 -2.69
CA ILE A 125 2.84 24.46 -2.30
C ILE A 125 2.22 25.81 -2.62
N PRO A 126 1.13 25.85 -3.41
CA PRO A 126 0.44 27.12 -3.71
C PRO A 126 0.00 27.85 -2.45
N LYS A 127 0.28 29.14 -2.38
CA LYS A 127 -0.13 30.02 -1.28
C LYS A 127 -1.48 30.68 -1.59
N GLY A 128 -2.26 30.95 -0.58
CA GLY A 128 -3.53 31.66 -0.70
C GLY A 128 -4.69 30.96 0.03
N ASP A 129 -5.91 31.36 -0.31
CA ASP A 129 -7.13 30.90 0.40
C ASP A 129 -7.72 29.60 -0.16
N ILE A 130 -7.22 29.14 -1.33
CA ILE A 130 -7.68 27.87 -1.93
C ILE A 130 -7.05 26.73 -1.14
N PRO A 131 -7.85 25.77 -0.62
CA PRO A 131 -7.31 24.61 0.07
C PRO A 131 -6.45 23.74 -0.86
N VAL A 132 -5.36 23.21 -0.30
CA VAL A 132 -4.40 22.35 -1.02
C VAL A 132 -4.29 21.01 -0.31
N VAL A 133 -4.46 19.91 -1.04
CA VAL A 133 -4.20 18.55 -0.57
C VAL A 133 -2.91 18.06 -1.21
N VAL A 134 -1.85 17.91 -0.41
CA VAL A 134 -0.55 17.37 -0.83
C VAL A 134 -0.59 15.85 -0.69
N ALA A 135 -0.66 15.15 -1.81
CA ALA A 135 -0.82 13.69 -1.91
C ALA A 135 0.25 13.04 -2.82
N THR A 136 1.44 13.59 -2.81
CA THR A 136 2.56 13.22 -3.70
C THR A 136 3.26 11.91 -3.31
N GLY A 137 2.89 11.36 -2.16
CA GLY A 137 3.38 10.06 -1.69
C GLY A 137 4.86 10.06 -1.27
N PRO A 138 5.45 8.88 -1.11
CA PRO A 138 6.80 8.72 -0.56
C PRO A 138 7.91 9.14 -1.53
N LEU A 139 7.59 9.26 -2.83
CA LEU A 139 8.52 9.64 -3.90
C LEU A 139 8.30 11.07 -4.38
N THR A 140 7.92 11.96 -3.47
CA THR A 140 7.81 13.39 -3.71
C THR A 140 9.11 13.94 -4.29
N SER A 141 9.01 14.83 -5.28
CA SER A 141 10.18 15.42 -5.93
C SER A 141 11.05 16.21 -4.93
N ASP A 142 12.34 16.29 -5.20
CA ASP A 142 13.28 16.98 -4.31
C ASP A 142 12.91 18.44 -4.10
N ALA A 143 12.45 19.12 -5.15
CA ALA A 143 12.06 20.53 -5.09
C ALA A 143 10.85 20.75 -4.17
N LEU A 144 9.77 19.95 -4.35
CA LEU A 144 8.59 20.04 -3.49
C LEU A 144 8.91 19.55 -2.07
N SER A 145 9.75 18.54 -1.92
CA SER A 145 10.21 18.08 -0.59
C SER A 145 10.93 19.17 0.17
N GLN A 146 11.73 20.00 -0.52
CA GLN A 146 12.41 21.13 0.09
C GLN A 146 11.41 22.21 0.54
N ASP A 147 10.38 22.48 -0.26
CA ASP A 147 9.32 23.42 0.11
C ASP A 147 8.51 22.93 1.32
N ILE A 148 8.14 21.63 1.34
CA ILE A 148 7.48 20.99 2.49
C ILE A 148 8.31 21.16 3.77
N ARG A 149 9.63 20.99 3.72
CA ARG A 149 10.52 21.22 4.86
C ARG A 149 10.44 22.65 5.37
N THR A 150 10.30 23.62 4.46
CA THR A 150 10.15 25.03 4.82
C THR A 150 8.87 25.27 5.63
N TYR A 151 7.75 24.65 5.23
CA TYR A 151 6.48 24.73 5.97
C TYR A 151 6.53 24.00 7.30
N THR A 152 7.09 22.79 7.31
CA THR A 152 7.10 21.92 8.51
C THR A 152 8.20 22.28 9.50
N LYS A 153 9.21 23.05 9.09
CA LYS A 153 10.41 23.38 9.87
C LYS A 153 11.12 22.15 10.44
N GLN A 154 10.95 21.00 9.80
CA GLN A 154 11.50 19.73 10.22
C GLN A 154 12.13 18.99 9.03
N GLU A 155 13.18 18.21 9.32
CA GLU A 155 13.64 17.21 8.38
C GLU A 155 12.64 16.05 8.36
N GLY A 156 12.25 15.60 7.16
CA GLY A 156 11.38 14.44 7.01
C GLY A 156 12.05 13.17 7.54
N LEU A 157 11.27 12.31 8.17
CA LEU A 157 11.68 10.95 8.50
C LEU A 157 11.66 10.10 7.21
N TYR A 158 12.46 9.03 7.17
CA TYR A 158 12.50 8.14 6.01
C TYR A 158 12.64 6.68 6.42
N PHE A 159 12.22 5.80 5.52
CA PHE A 159 12.49 4.37 5.56
C PHE A 159 12.68 3.84 4.14
N TYR A 160 13.21 2.62 4.03
CA TYR A 160 13.36 1.96 2.73
C TYR A 160 12.26 0.92 2.53
N ASP A 161 11.74 0.90 1.30
CA ASP A 161 10.75 -0.06 0.81
C ASP A 161 11.28 -0.77 -0.43
N ALA A 162 11.02 -2.06 -0.55
CA ALA A 162 11.46 -2.88 -1.66
C ALA A 162 10.30 -3.54 -2.39
N ALA A 163 10.39 -3.61 -3.72
CA ALA A 163 9.43 -4.31 -4.57
C ALA A 163 9.88 -5.76 -4.84
N ALA A 164 8.90 -6.67 -4.96
CA ALA A 164 9.15 -8.05 -5.33
C ALA A 164 9.24 -8.24 -6.85
N PRO A 165 10.02 -9.23 -7.33
CA PRO A 165 10.11 -9.57 -8.75
C PRO A 165 8.80 -10.13 -9.31
N ILE A 166 8.59 -9.90 -10.63
CA ILE A 166 7.50 -10.47 -11.42
C ILE A 166 8.09 -11.39 -12.49
N ILE A 167 7.52 -12.58 -12.65
CA ILE A 167 7.96 -13.61 -13.60
C ILE A 167 6.85 -13.98 -14.57
N GLU A 168 7.24 -14.45 -15.78
CA GLU A 168 6.33 -15.01 -16.77
C GLU A 168 5.89 -16.42 -16.39
N LYS A 169 4.59 -16.71 -16.54
CA LYS A 169 4.01 -18.03 -16.27
C LYS A 169 4.64 -19.14 -17.11
N ASP A 170 4.85 -18.89 -18.40
CA ASP A 170 5.37 -19.89 -19.34
C ASP A 170 6.80 -20.33 -19.02
N SER A 171 7.50 -19.58 -18.19
CA SER A 171 8.83 -19.92 -17.68
C SER A 171 8.82 -20.74 -16.39
N ILE A 172 7.63 -21.04 -15.84
CA ILE A 172 7.46 -21.84 -14.62
C ILE A 172 7.28 -23.32 -14.98
N ASP A 173 8.07 -24.19 -14.37
CA ASP A 173 7.87 -25.65 -14.52
C ASP A 173 6.66 -26.11 -13.70
N MET A 174 5.50 -26.21 -14.36
CA MET A 174 4.22 -26.58 -13.76
C MET A 174 4.21 -28.02 -13.18
N ASN A 175 5.18 -28.87 -13.52
CA ASN A 175 5.29 -30.22 -12.96
C ASN A 175 5.80 -30.19 -11.50
N LYS A 176 6.58 -29.16 -11.14
CA LYS A 176 7.20 -29.00 -9.83
C LYS A 176 6.38 -28.16 -8.86
N VAL A 177 5.37 -27.46 -9.35
CA VAL A 177 4.53 -26.57 -8.54
C VAL A 177 3.11 -27.10 -8.45
N TYR A 178 2.31 -26.55 -7.51
CA TYR A 178 0.90 -26.91 -7.37
C TYR A 178 0.05 -25.69 -6.97
N LEU A 179 -1.22 -25.71 -7.34
CA LEU A 179 -2.20 -24.70 -6.97
C LEU A 179 -2.79 -25.03 -5.60
N LYS A 180 -2.68 -24.10 -4.65
CA LYS A 180 -3.35 -24.16 -3.35
C LYS A 180 -3.37 -22.81 -2.68
N SER A 181 -4.45 -22.52 -1.97
CA SER A 181 -4.53 -21.41 -1.03
C SER A 181 -4.28 -21.89 0.40
N ARG A 182 -3.65 -21.07 1.21
CA ARG A 182 -3.27 -21.43 2.59
C ARG A 182 -4.49 -21.77 3.43
N TYR A 183 -4.47 -22.96 4.06
CA TYR A 183 -5.57 -23.51 4.86
C TYR A 183 -6.85 -23.71 4.05
N ASP A 184 -6.73 -23.88 2.74
CA ASP A 184 -7.85 -24.03 1.79
C ASP A 184 -8.90 -22.90 1.91
N LYS A 185 -8.42 -21.70 2.27
CA LYS A 185 -9.26 -20.51 2.38
C LYS A 185 -9.47 -19.87 1.02
N GLY A 186 -10.71 -19.92 0.55
CA GLY A 186 -11.10 -19.38 -0.75
C GLY A 186 -10.63 -20.29 -1.89
N GLU A 187 -10.54 -19.71 -3.09
CA GLU A 187 -10.10 -20.37 -4.30
C GLU A 187 -8.61 -20.74 -4.24
N ALA A 188 -8.22 -21.84 -4.86
CA ALA A 188 -6.82 -22.27 -5.00
C ALA A 188 -6.09 -21.38 -6.02
N ALA A 189 -5.75 -20.17 -5.62
CA ALA A 189 -5.28 -19.10 -6.51
C ALA A 189 -3.77 -18.89 -6.52
N TYR A 190 -3.02 -19.58 -5.65
CA TYR A 190 -1.56 -19.42 -5.58
C TYR A 190 -0.87 -20.64 -6.17
N LEU A 191 0.15 -20.38 -7.04
CA LEU A 191 1.12 -21.39 -7.38
C LEU A 191 2.14 -21.51 -6.24
N ASN A 192 2.38 -22.72 -5.78
CA ASN A 192 3.27 -23.01 -4.66
C ASN A 192 4.47 -23.81 -5.16
N CYS A 193 5.68 -23.31 -4.89
CA CYS A 193 6.95 -23.94 -5.20
C CYS A 193 7.46 -24.62 -3.91
N PRO A 194 7.29 -25.95 -3.73
CA PRO A 194 7.72 -26.64 -2.54
C PRO A 194 9.24 -26.84 -2.54
N MET A 195 9.84 -26.76 -1.37
CA MET A 195 11.27 -27.03 -1.18
C MET A 195 11.47 -28.11 -0.12
N THR A 196 12.39 -29.02 -0.39
CA THR A 196 12.97 -29.92 0.59
C THR A 196 13.87 -29.16 1.54
N LYS A 197 14.31 -29.81 2.63
CA LYS A 197 15.24 -29.21 3.59
C LYS A 197 16.56 -28.82 2.94
N ASP A 198 17.13 -29.70 2.10
CA ASP A 198 18.42 -29.46 1.47
C ASP A 198 18.33 -28.32 0.44
N GLU A 199 17.26 -28.27 -0.36
CA GLU A 199 17.03 -27.17 -1.31
C GLU A 199 16.87 -25.84 -0.57
N PHE A 200 16.14 -25.81 0.55
CA PHE A 200 16.00 -24.61 1.36
C PHE A 200 17.34 -24.12 1.92
N PHE A 201 18.17 -25.02 2.50
CA PHE A 201 19.46 -24.61 3.04
C PHE A 201 20.44 -24.17 1.96
N ASN A 202 20.45 -24.80 0.79
CA ASN A 202 21.23 -24.35 -0.36
C ASN A 202 20.81 -22.94 -0.79
N PHE A 203 19.50 -22.72 -0.91
CA PHE A 203 18.92 -21.40 -1.21
C PHE A 203 19.27 -20.37 -0.13
N TYR A 204 19.05 -20.68 1.15
CA TYR A 204 19.32 -19.82 2.28
C TYR A 204 20.79 -19.37 2.33
N ASN A 205 21.72 -20.30 2.20
CA ASN A 205 23.16 -20.00 2.22
C ASN A 205 23.57 -19.12 1.03
N ALA A 206 22.98 -19.35 -0.14
CA ALA A 206 23.22 -18.51 -1.30
C ALA A 206 22.65 -17.10 -1.11
N LEU A 207 21.48 -16.98 -0.47
CA LEU A 207 20.79 -15.72 -0.24
C LEU A 207 21.53 -14.81 0.74
N ILE A 208 21.99 -15.34 1.88
CA ILE A 208 22.69 -14.54 2.91
C ILE A 208 24.07 -14.02 2.43
N THR A 209 24.62 -14.61 1.36
CA THR A 209 25.88 -14.19 0.74
C THR A 209 25.70 -13.42 -0.56
N ALA A 210 24.45 -13.21 -1.00
CA ALA A 210 24.14 -12.53 -2.23
C ALA A 210 24.45 -11.01 -2.15
N GLU A 211 24.92 -10.45 -3.25
CA GLU A 211 25.28 -9.03 -3.30
C GLU A 211 24.05 -8.14 -3.46
N ALA A 212 23.89 -7.21 -2.51
CA ALA A 212 22.91 -6.14 -2.60
C ALA A 212 23.37 -5.02 -3.57
N ALA A 213 22.42 -4.28 -4.12
CA ALA A 213 22.72 -3.04 -4.82
C ALA A 213 23.27 -2.00 -3.82
N PRO A 214 24.26 -1.16 -4.21
CA PRO A 214 24.86 -0.22 -3.28
C PRO A 214 23.84 0.85 -2.88
N LEU A 215 23.76 1.13 -1.58
CA LEU A 215 23.10 2.32 -1.04
C LEU A 215 24.04 3.52 -1.14
N LYS A 216 23.50 4.74 -1.16
CA LYS A 216 24.32 5.96 -1.11
C LYS A 216 25.02 6.02 0.25
N GLU A 217 26.30 6.42 0.27
CA GLU A 217 27.23 6.35 1.41
C GLU A 217 26.78 7.01 2.75
N PHE A 218 25.67 7.76 2.74
CA PHE A 218 25.19 8.51 3.92
C PHE A 218 23.93 7.94 4.56
N GLU A 219 23.46 6.76 4.12
CA GLU A 219 22.13 6.26 4.46
C GLU A 219 22.23 5.05 5.41
N LYS A 220 21.68 5.22 6.63
CA LYS A 220 21.42 4.08 7.52
C LYS A 220 20.25 3.28 6.97
N GLU A 221 20.40 1.96 6.90
CA GLU A 221 19.32 1.05 6.48
C GLU A 221 18.20 1.02 7.53
N ILE A 222 17.14 1.80 7.31
CA ILE A 222 15.94 1.77 8.13
C ILE A 222 14.83 1.19 7.26
N TYR A 223 14.40 -0.03 7.56
CA TYR A 223 13.34 -0.72 6.84
C TYR A 223 12.03 -0.69 7.61
N PHE A 224 10.93 -0.56 6.88
CA PHE A 224 9.61 -0.87 7.42
C PHE A 224 9.44 -2.40 7.46
N GLU A 225 9.00 -2.94 8.61
CA GLU A 225 8.93 -4.41 8.81
C GLU A 225 8.09 -5.13 7.75
N GLY A 226 6.99 -4.51 7.26
CA GLY A 226 6.12 -5.10 6.25
C GLY A 226 6.71 -5.15 4.84
N CYS A 227 7.76 -4.36 4.56
CA CYS A 227 8.40 -4.22 3.24
C CYS A 227 9.91 -4.50 3.30
N MET A 228 10.36 -5.15 4.37
CA MET A 228 11.76 -5.52 4.54
C MET A 228 12.23 -6.44 3.42
N PRO A 229 13.40 -6.20 2.81
CA PRO A 229 13.98 -7.10 1.83
C PRO A 229 14.14 -8.52 2.40
N PHE A 230 13.83 -9.53 1.58
CA PHE A 230 13.84 -10.91 2.06
C PHE A 230 15.27 -11.42 2.39
N GLU A 231 16.30 -10.87 1.77
CA GLU A 231 17.70 -11.09 2.12
C GLU A 231 18.03 -10.53 3.52
N GLU A 232 17.45 -9.40 3.92
CA GLU A 232 17.62 -8.86 5.26
C GLU A 232 16.84 -9.68 6.30
N MET A 233 15.66 -10.20 5.95
CA MET A 233 14.96 -11.19 6.77
C MET A 233 15.80 -12.46 6.95
N ALA A 234 16.48 -12.94 5.90
CA ALA A 234 17.33 -14.11 5.97
C ALA A 234 18.53 -13.92 6.91
N LYS A 235 19.15 -12.74 6.94
CA LYS A 235 20.25 -12.41 7.86
C LYS A 235 19.84 -12.46 9.34
N ARG A 236 18.55 -12.31 9.64
CA ARG A 236 18.01 -12.48 11.01
C ARG A 236 17.90 -13.94 11.43
N GLY A 237 18.13 -14.88 10.51
CA GLY A 237 18.12 -16.31 10.71
C GLY A 237 17.12 -17.07 9.85
N GLU A 238 17.36 -18.34 9.61
CA GLU A 238 16.55 -19.22 8.77
C GLU A 238 15.08 -19.27 9.17
N LYS A 239 14.80 -19.24 10.49
CA LYS A 239 13.45 -19.28 11.03
C LYS A 239 12.62 -18.06 10.62
N THR A 240 13.24 -16.92 10.39
CA THR A 240 12.54 -15.72 9.93
C THR A 240 11.85 -15.97 8.59
N LEU A 241 12.51 -16.66 7.66
CA LEU A 241 11.91 -17.04 6.38
C LEU A 241 10.83 -18.13 6.54
N LEU A 242 11.09 -19.15 7.37
CA LEU A 242 10.19 -20.30 7.59
C LEU A 242 8.91 -19.92 8.38
N PHE A 243 8.92 -18.87 9.16
CA PHE A 243 7.75 -18.30 9.83
C PHE A 243 7.17 -17.08 9.09
N GLY A 244 7.89 -16.58 8.09
CA GLY A 244 7.53 -15.44 7.25
C GLY A 244 7.14 -15.86 5.81
N PRO A 245 7.85 -15.33 4.79
CA PRO A 245 7.44 -15.47 3.38
C PRO A 245 7.48 -16.92 2.86
N MET A 246 8.30 -17.79 3.45
CA MET A 246 8.45 -19.19 3.01
C MET A 246 7.76 -20.20 3.94
N LYS A 247 6.80 -19.76 4.76
CA LYS A 247 6.10 -20.60 5.72
C LYS A 247 5.33 -21.73 5.00
N PRO A 248 5.59 -23.04 5.36
CA PRO A 248 4.94 -24.16 4.69
C PRO A 248 3.59 -24.57 5.29
N VAL A 249 3.23 -24.09 6.49
CA VAL A 249 2.04 -24.54 7.23
C VAL A 249 0.76 -24.16 6.48
N GLY A 250 -0.14 -25.12 6.29
CA GLY A 250 -1.38 -24.97 5.55
C GLY A 250 -1.23 -25.00 4.02
N LEU A 251 -0.07 -25.50 3.54
CA LEU A 251 0.27 -25.64 2.13
C LEU A 251 0.82 -27.04 1.84
N GLU A 252 0.16 -28.07 2.38
CA GLU A 252 0.47 -29.47 2.07
C GLU A 252 0.33 -29.71 0.56
N ASP A 253 1.30 -30.43 -0.04
CA ASP A 253 1.28 -30.75 -1.47
C ASP A 253 0.13 -31.73 -1.80
N PRO A 254 -0.83 -31.33 -2.66
CA PRO A 254 -1.98 -32.19 -2.98
C PRO A 254 -1.61 -33.53 -3.67
N LYS A 255 -0.39 -33.63 -4.25
CA LYS A 255 0.08 -34.84 -4.92
C LYS A 255 0.59 -35.88 -3.92
N THR A 256 1.11 -35.44 -2.78
CA THR A 256 1.79 -36.32 -1.79
C THR A 256 1.14 -36.28 -0.41
N ASP A 257 0.24 -35.34 -0.17
CA ASP A 257 -0.35 -35.03 1.14
C ASP A 257 0.69 -34.72 2.24
N LYS A 258 1.90 -34.37 1.82
CA LYS A 258 3.01 -34.04 2.72
C LYS A 258 3.23 -32.53 2.77
N ARG A 259 3.57 -32.06 3.96
CA ARG A 259 3.99 -30.67 4.15
C ARG A 259 5.45 -30.50 3.72
N PRO A 260 5.76 -29.63 2.76
CA PRO A 260 7.13 -29.27 2.39
C PRO A 260 7.90 -28.67 3.57
N TYR A 261 9.23 -28.62 3.47
CA TYR A 261 10.04 -27.92 4.46
C TYR A 261 9.87 -26.41 4.39
N ALA A 262 9.83 -25.86 3.17
CA ALA A 262 9.54 -24.45 2.87
C ALA A 262 8.68 -24.36 1.61
N VAL A 263 7.99 -23.25 1.41
CA VAL A 263 7.18 -22.99 0.20
C VAL A 263 7.34 -21.55 -0.24
N VAL A 264 7.65 -21.33 -1.50
CA VAL A 264 7.57 -20.02 -2.16
C VAL A 264 6.22 -19.93 -2.86
N GLN A 265 5.48 -18.86 -2.61
CA GLN A 265 4.15 -18.64 -3.20
C GLN A 265 4.24 -17.63 -4.34
N LEU A 266 3.59 -17.92 -5.45
CA LEU A 266 3.43 -17.03 -6.58
C LEU A 266 1.95 -16.64 -6.69
N ARG A 267 1.69 -15.35 -6.86
CA ARG A 267 0.34 -14.80 -7.04
C ARG A 267 0.21 -14.22 -8.43
N GLN A 268 -0.93 -14.46 -9.07
CA GLN A 268 -1.28 -13.86 -10.35
C GLN A 268 -1.21 -12.32 -10.27
N ASP A 269 -0.58 -11.69 -11.25
CA ASP A 269 -0.32 -10.24 -11.30
C ASP A 269 -1.17 -9.50 -12.34
N ASN A 270 -1.73 -10.22 -13.33
CA ASN A 270 -2.62 -9.69 -14.37
C ASN A 270 -3.83 -10.58 -14.62
N SER A 271 -4.89 -10.05 -15.25
CA SER A 271 -6.14 -10.80 -15.49
C SER A 271 -5.97 -11.97 -16.46
N GLU A 272 -5.05 -11.89 -17.41
CA GLU A 272 -4.72 -12.94 -18.38
C GLU A 272 -4.03 -14.14 -17.74
N GLY A 273 -3.54 -14.00 -16.49
CA GLY A 273 -2.82 -15.05 -15.77
C GLY A 273 -1.47 -15.40 -16.39
N THR A 274 -0.86 -14.48 -17.10
CA THR A 274 0.45 -14.66 -17.76
C THR A 274 1.63 -14.19 -16.92
N LEU A 275 1.38 -13.37 -15.90
CA LEU A 275 2.39 -12.79 -15.01
C LEU A 275 2.12 -13.19 -13.54
N TYR A 276 3.20 -13.49 -12.82
CA TYR A 276 3.16 -13.89 -11.42
C TYR A 276 4.15 -13.11 -10.56
N ASN A 277 3.66 -12.57 -9.44
CA ASN A 277 4.46 -11.92 -8.42
C ASN A 277 4.96 -12.94 -7.40
N ILE A 278 6.26 -12.89 -7.03
CA ILE A 278 6.83 -13.74 -5.99
C ILE A 278 6.49 -13.12 -4.63
N VAL A 279 5.59 -13.76 -3.90
CA VAL A 279 5.02 -13.22 -2.66
C VAL A 279 6.05 -13.16 -1.54
N GLY A 280 6.27 -11.97 -0.98
CA GLY A 280 7.17 -11.78 0.15
C GLY A 280 8.66 -11.73 -0.21
N PHE A 281 8.98 -11.63 -1.51
CA PHE A 281 10.35 -11.56 -2.02
C PHE A 281 10.75 -10.14 -2.43
N GLN A 282 10.32 -9.14 -1.68
CA GLN A 282 10.84 -7.79 -1.85
C GLN A 282 12.34 -7.80 -1.69
N THR A 283 13.07 -7.15 -2.59
CA THR A 283 14.53 -7.26 -2.62
C THR A 283 15.21 -6.02 -3.19
N HIS A 284 16.44 -5.77 -2.74
CA HIS A 284 17.35 -4.84 -3.37
C HIS A 284 18.65 -5.50 -3.82
N LEU A 285 18.67 -6.83 -3.95
CA LEU A 285 19.78 -7.54 -4.56
C LEU A 285 20.09 -7.01 -5.97
N LYS A 286 21.33 -7.06 -6.39
CA LYS A 286 21.72 -6.83 -7.79
C LYS A 286 20.92 -7.74 -8.73
N TRP A 287 20.57 -7.29 -9.91
CA TRP A 287 19.73 -8.05 -10.86
C TRP A 287 20.29 -9.44 -11.19
N GLY A 288 21.61 -9.57 -11.34
CA GLY A 288 22.26 -10.88 -11.55
C GLY A 288 22.07 -11.82 -10.37
N GLU A 289 22.13 -11.29 -9.14
CA GLU A 289 21.88 -12.05 -7.91
C GLU A 289 20.40 -12.44 -7.78
N GLN A 290 19.47 -11.53 -8.08
CA GLN A 290 18.06 -11.86 -8.10
C GLN A 290 17.77 -13.04 -9.01
N LYS A 291 18.30 -13.01 -10.24
CA LYS A 291 18.16 -14.13 -11.21
C LYS A 291 18.76 -15.41 -10.65
N ARG A 292 19.99 -15.36 -10.11
CA ARG A 292 20.68 -16.53 -9.54
C ARG A 292 19.88 -17.15 -8.39
N ILE A 293 19.41 -16.33 -7.45
CA ILE A 293 18.67 -16.78 -6.26
C ILE A 293 17.28 -17.32 -6.64
N ILE A 294 16.55 -16.64 -7.50
CA ILE A 294 15.23 -17.10 -7.96
C ILE A 294 15.33 -18.43 -8.72
N ASN A 295 16.35 -18.61 -9.54
CA ASN A 295 16.54 -19.86 -10.28
C ASN A 295 16.95 -21.06 -9.39
N MET A 296 17.21 -20.87 -8.11
CA MET A 296 17.38 -21.95 -7.13
C MET A 296 16.07 -22.48 -6.57
N ILE A 297 14.95 -21.82 -6.83
CA ILE A 297 13.63 -22.23 -6.34
C ILE A 297 13.08 -23.30 -7.27
N PRO A 298 12.65 -24.49 -6.75
CA PRO A 298 12.03 -25.54 -7.55
C PRO A 298 10.86 -25.04 -8.37
N GLY A 299 10.89 -25.31 -9.67
CA GLY A 299 9.91 -24.80 -10.64
C GLY A 299 10.24 -23.43 -11.25
N LEU A 300 11.28 -22.74 -10.74
CA LEU A 300 11.73 -21.44 -11.24
C LEU A 300 13.16 -21.46 -11.82
N GLU A 301 13.69 -22.62 -12.10
CA GLU A 301 15.07 -22.79 -12.57
C GLU A 301 15.38 -22.04 -13.85
N ASN A 302 14.35 -21.84 -14.70
CA ASN A 302 14.42 -21.11 -15.96
C ASN A 302 13.52 -19.87 -15.97
N ALA A 303 13.17 -19.35 -14.80
CA ALA A 303 12.23 -18.24 -14.68
C ALA A 303 12.69 -17.01 -15.48
N ASN A 304 11.80 -16.47 -16.31
CA ASN A 304 11.98 -15.20 -16.99
C ASN A 304 11.44 -14.07 -16.10
N ILE A 305 12.35 -13.26 -15.58
CA ILE A 305 12.01 -12.12 -14.73
C ILE A 305 11.72 -10.92 -15.62
N VAL A 306 10.44 -10.55 -15.74
CA VAL A 306 10.00 -9.39 -16.54
C VAL A 306 10.13 -8.07 -15.78
N ARG A 307 10.10 -8.14 -14.45
CA ARG A 307 10.32 -7.00 -13.56
C ARG A 307 11.20 -7.45 -12.40
N TYR A 308 12.37 -6.82 -12.26
CA TYR A 308 13.24 -7.05 -11.13
C TYR A 308 12.75 -6.29 -9.89
N GLY A 309 13.03 -6.83 -8.71
CA GLY A 309 12.87 -6.12 -7.46
C GLY A 309 13.79 -4.90 -7.40
N VAL A 310 13.30 -3.83 -6.81
CA VAL A 310 14.03 -2.57 -6.61
C VAL A 310 13.68 -2.01 -5.25
N MET A 311 14.59 -1.24 -4.67
CA MET A 311 14.39 -0.57 -3.40
C MET A 311 14.24 0.95 -3.61
N HIS A 312 13.35 1.55 -2.85
CA HIS A 312 13.07 2.98 -2.88
C HIS A 312 13.20 3.57 -1.47
N ARG A 313 13.71 4.79 -1.40
CA ARG A 313 13.68 5.58 -0.17
C ARG A 313 12.35 6.31 -0.10
N ASN A 314 11.58 6.03 0.93
CA ASN A 314 10.30 6.66 1.21
C ASN A 314 10.47 7.73 2.29
N THR A 315 9.94 8.91 2.04
CA THR A 315 9.94 10.01 3.03
C THR A 315 8.53 10.15 3.63
N TYR A 316 8.46 10.38 4.95
CA TYR A 316 7.21 10.65 5.66
C TYR A 316 7.39 11.78 6.68
N LEU A 317 6.27 12.37 7.09
CA LEU A 317 6.21 13.46 8.04
C LEU A 317 6.21 12.94 9.48
N ASN A 318 6.73 13.73 10.40
CA ASN A 318 6.48 13.51 11.82
C ASN A 318 5.07 14.02 12.18
N SER A 319 4.06 13.28 11.70
CA SER A 319 2.66 13.68 11.73
C SER A 319 2.11 13.99 13.13
N PRO A 320 2.51 13.30 14.22
CA PRO A 320 2.06 13.68 15.56
C PRO A 320 2.39 15.11 15.95
N GLN A 321 3.48 15.65 15.45
CA GLN A 321 3.87 17.04 15.72
C GLN A 321 3.21 18.02 14.73
N LEU A 322 2.95 17.59 13.50
CA LEU A 322 2.62 18.46 12.38
C LEU A 322 1.14 18.50 12.03
N LEU A 323 0.43 17.36 12.14
CA LEU A 323 -0.92 17.22 11.60
C LEU A 323 -1.99 17.14 12.69
N GLU A 324 -3.20 17.54 12.31
CA GLU A 324 -4.45 17.28 13.01
C GLU A 324 -5.09 15.96 12.52
N LYS A 325 -6.09 15.43 13.23
CA LYS A 325 -6.88 14.24 12.81
C LYS A 325 -7.59 14.43 11.46
N THR A 326 -7.73 15.66 11.02
CA THR A 326 -8.25 16.07 9.72
C THR A 326 -7.21 16.00 8.60
N TYR A 327 -5.98 15.57 8.91
CA TYR A 327 -4.80 15.61 8.06
C TYR A 327 -4.35 17.03 7.68
N LYS A 328 -4.94 18.05 8.32
CA LYS A 328 -4.54 19.44 8.14
C LYS A 328 -3.24 19.73 8.86
N LEU A 329 -2.38 20.56 8.25
CA LEU A 329 -1.19 21.10 8.90
C LEU A 329 -1.59 22.08 10.02
N LYS A 330 -1.11 21.87 11.26
CA LYS A 330 -1.53 22.61 12.46
C LYS A 330 -1.33 24.12 12.35
N GLU A 331 -0.22 24.52 11.74
CA GLU A 331 0.16 25.94 11.62
C GLU A 331 -0.43 26.62 10.37
N GLU A 332 -1.15 25.88 9.50
CA GLU A 332 -1.69 26.38 8.25
C GLU A 332 -3.20 26.16 8.16
N LYS A 333 -3.91 27.14 7.59
CA LYS A 333 -5.36 27.09 7.53
C LYS A 333 -5.89 26.14 6.45
N ASN A 334 -5.17 26.06 5.31
CA ASN A 334 -5.69 25.48 4.07
C ASN A 334 -4.78 24.39 3.49
N ILE A 335 -3.78 23.88 4.22
CA ILE A 335 -2.86 22.85 3.73
C ILE A 335 -3.17 21.53 4.43
N TYR A 336 -3.42 20.50 3.63
CA TYR A 336 -3.69 19.11 4.03
C TYR A 336 -2.67 18.19 3.42
N PHE A 337 -2.34 17.11 4.12
CA PHE A 337 -1.49 16.04 3.59
C PHE A 337 -2.28 14.74 3.49
N ALA A 338 -1.95 13.89 2.52
CA ALA A 338 -2.57 12.57 2.39
C ALA A 338 -1.57 11.54 1.85
N GLY A 339 -1.89 10.28 2.05
CA GLY A 339 -1.09 9.16 1.59
C GLY A 339 0.03 8.77 2.55
N GLN A 340 0.90 7.91 2.07
CA GLN A 340 1.96 7.27 2.85
C GLN A 340 2.90 8.29 3.53
N MET A 341 3.07 9.46 2.94
CA MET A 341 3.87 10.53 3.54
C MET A 341 3.37 11.01 4.91
N THR A 342 2.10 10.73 5.27
CA THR A 342 1.53 11.06 6.58
C THR A 342 1.81 10.00 7.65
N GLY A 343 2.49 8.91 7.32
CA GLY A 343 2.76 7.79 8.23
C GLY A 343 1.65 6.73 8.27
N VAL A 344 0.67 6.79 7.37
CA VAL A 344 -0.17 5.63 7.07
C VAL A 344 0.58 4.75 6.08
N GLU A 345 0.70 3.45 6.37
CA GLU A 345 1.45 2.52 5.52
C GLU A 345 0.50 1.57 4.80
N GLY A 346 0.59 1.56 3.47
CA GLY A 346 -0.17 0.70 2.58
C GLY A 346 -1.04 1.45 1.58
N TYR A 347 -1.43 0.75 0.51
CA TYR A 347 -2.23 1.32 -0.59
C TYR A 347 -3.63 1.75 -0.15
N VAL A 348 -4.30 0.89 0.61
CA VAL A 348 -5.67 1.13 1.10
C VAL A 348 -5.67 2.28 2.11
N GLU A 349 -4.71 2.28 3.03
CA GLU A 349 -4.53 3.32 4.04
C GLU A 349 -4.23 4.67 3.39
N SER A 350 -3.38 4.67 2.36
CA SER A 350 -3.09 5.89 1.59
C SER A 350 -4.34 6.46 0.94
N ALA A 351 -5.14 5.63 0.26
CA ALA A 351 -6.39 6.07 -0.34
C ALA A 351 -7.39 6.56 0.71
N ALA A 352 -7.55 5.85 1.84
CA ALA A 352 -8.43 6.25 2.94
C ALA A 352 -8.05 7.62 3.52
N SER A 353 -6.77 7.92 3.68
CA SER A 353 -6.30 9.24 4.11
C SER A 353 -6.69 10.35 3.11
N GLY A 354 -6.71 10.02 1.82
CA GLY A 354 -7.19 10.91 0.76
C GLY A 354 -8.66 11.29 0.94
N ILE A 355 -9.52 10.35 1.36
CA ILE A 355 -10.92 10.64 1.70
C ILE A 355 -11.00 11.67 2.84
N VAL A 356 -10.27 11.41 3.95
CA VAL A 356 -10.34 12.27 5.14
C VAL A 356 -9.81 13.67 4.83
N ALA A 357 -8.66 13.78 4.15
CA ALA A 357 -8.08 15.06 3.79
C ALA A 357 -8.99 15.85 2.85
N ALA A 358 -9.56 15.20 1.81
CA ALA A 358 -10.45 15.84 0.85
C ALA A 358 -11.73 16.40 1.50
N LEU A 359 -12.40 15.60 2.33
CA LEU A 359 -13.60 16.04 3.03
C LEU A 359 -13.31 17.24 3.93
N ASN A 360 -12.19 17.21 4.65
CA ASN A 360 -11.84 18.32 5.53
C ASN A 360 -11.35 19.55 4.74
N ALA A 361 -10.72 19.41 3.61
CA ALA A 361 -10.38 20.52 2.73
C ALA A 361 -11.65 21.20 2.17
N LEU A 362 -12.71 20.44 1.88
CA LEU A 362 -14.00 20.96 1.45
C LEU A 362 -14.74 21.69 2.58
N TYR A 363 -14.91 21.02 3.72
CA TYR A 363 -15.77 21.55 4.78
C TYR A 363 -15.09 22.59 5.69
N ASN A 364 -13.77 22.68 5.67
CA ASN A 364 -13.06 23.77 6.36
C ASN A 364 -13.44 25.16 5.84
N GLN A 365 -13.85 25.27 4.56
CA GLN A 365 -14.39 26.50 4.01
C GLN A 365 -15.72 26.93 4.64
N GLU A 366 -16.37 26.02 5.38
CA GLU A 366 -17.61 26.22 6.12
C GLU A 366 -17.39 26.24 7.64
N ASP A 367 -16.13 26.36 8.10
CA ASP A 367 -15.73 26.23 9.51
C ASP A 367 -16.18 24.90 10.17
N LYS A 368 -16.33 23.84 9.35
CA LYS A 368 -16.75 22.51 9.78
C LYS A 368 -15.62 21.51 9.63
N GLN A 369 -15.46 20.63 10.59
CA GLN A 369 -14.49 19.53 10.55
C GLN A 369 -15.21 18.18 10.50
N ILE A 370 -14.74 17.29 9.64
CA ILE A 370 -15.20 15.91 9.54
C ILE A 370 -14.20 15.02 10.27
N ILE A 371 -14.53 14.65 11.52
CA ILE A 371 -13.70 13.79 12.37
C ILE A 371 -14.37 12.42 12.46
N PHE A 372 -13.81 11.44 11.78
CA PHE A 372 -14.28 10.06 11.85
C PHE A 372 -14.10 9.48 13.26
N PRO A 373 -15.10 8.77 13.80
CA PRO A 373 -15.00 8.13 15.12
C PRO A 373 -13.90 7.09 15.20
N THR A 374 -13.19 7.03 16.31
CA THR A 374 -12.08 6.07 16.52
C THR A 374 -12.54 4.61 16.63
N GLU A 375 -13.83 4.38 16.69
CA GLU A 375 -14.50 3.08 16.57
C GLU A 375 -14.53 2.57 15.13
N THR A 376 -14.30 3.44 14.13
CA THR A 376 -14.09 3.05 12.72
C THR A 376 -12.60 2.89 12.44
N MET A 377 -12.25 2.08 11.43
CA MET A 377 -10.84 1.89 11.08
C MET A 377 -10.24 3.16 10.45
N ILE A 378 -11.00 3.86 9.61
CA ILE A 378 -10.58 5.13 9.01
C ILE A 378 -10.32 6.21 10.09
N GLY A 379 -11.19 6.30 11.09
CA GLY A 379 -11.01 7.21 12.22
C GLY A 379 -9.88 6.80 13.16
N ALA A 380 -9.69 5.50 13.39
CA ALA A 380 -8.58 4.96 14.17
C ALA A 380 -7.22 5.26 13.52
N MET A 381 -7.12 5.14 12.18
CA MET A 381 -5.92 5.52 11.42
C MET A 381 -5.63 7.02 11.55
N ALA A 382 -6.66 7.87 11.36
CA ALA A 382 -6.52 9.32 11.52
C ALA A 382 -6.12 9.73 12.95
N ASN A 383 -6.58 8.99 13.97
CA ASN A 383 -6.16 9.19 15.35
C ASN A 383 -4.71 8.76 15.58
N TYR A 384 -4.30 7.62 15.01
CA TYR A 384 -2.94 7.08 15.18
C TYR A 384 -1.87 8.05 14.69
N ILE A 385 -2.04 8.67 13.51
CA ILE A 385 -1.02 9.56 12.95
C ILE A 385 -0.78 10.84 13.75
N VAL A 386 -1.68 11.20 14.66
CA VAL A 386 -1.53 12.39 15.52
C VAL A 386 -1.26 12.04 16.99
N ASP A 387 -1.23 10.74 17.32
CA ASP A 387 -0.91 10.29 18.67
C ASP A 387 0.59 10.50 18.96
N ASN A 388 0.87 11.40 19.89
CA ASN A 388 2.23 11.77 20.29
C ASN A 388 2.69 11.07 21.58
N THR A 389 1.98 10.03 22.03
CA THR A 389 2.37 9.23 23.20
C THR A 389 3.64 8.43 22.97
N SER A 390 3.94 8.09 21.70
CA SER A 390 5.18 7.43 21.31
C SER A 390 6.28 8.45 21.02
N LYS A 391 7.46 8.25 21.63
CA LYS A 391 8.65 9.09 21.34
C LYS A 391 9.18 8.89 19.92
N ASN A 392 8.92 7.73 19.32
CA ASN A 392 9.38 7.35 17.98
C ASN A 392 8.16 7.01 17.13
N PHE A 393 7.65 7.99 16.39
CA PHE A 393 6.57 7.78 15.43
C PHE A 393 7.04 6.87 14.30
N GLN A 394 6.27 5.83 14.01
CA GLN A 394 6.51 4.87 12.94
C GLN A 394 5.27 4.76 12.05
N PRO A 395 5.45 4.59 10.72
CA PRO A 395 4.34 4.27 9.84
C PRO A 395 3.57 3.03 10.29
N MET A 396 2.25 3.02 10.07
CA MET A 396 1.36 1.96 10.56
C MET A 396 0.35 1.54 9.50
N ASN A 397 0.21 0.22 9.35
CA ASN A 397 -0.89 -0.39 8.59
C ASN A 397 -2.17 -0.42 9.43
N ALA A 398 -3.31 -0.51 8.75
CA ALA A 398 -4.58 -0.81 9.40
C ALA A 398 -4.49 -2.12 10.21
N ASN A 399 -4.78 -2.04 11.49
CA ASN A 399 -4.80 -3.19 12.40
C ASN A 399 -5.80 -2.94 13.55
N PHE A 400 -6.36 -4.02 14.11
CA PHE A 400 -7.33 -3.90 15.20
C PHE A 400 -6.75 -3.44 16.54
N GLY A 401 -5.41 -3.28 16.64
CA GLY A 401 -4.77 -2.74 17.83
C GLY A 401 -4.94 -1.24 18.01
N ILE A 402 -5.22 -0.51 16.92
CA ILE A 402 -5.40 0.95 16.95
C ILE A 402 -6.87 1.38 17.04
N ILE A 403 -7.83 0.48 16.77
CA ILE A 403 -9.26 0.79 16.87
C ILE A 403 -9.68 0.88 18.33
N LYS A 404 -10.60 1.78 18.66
CA LYS A 404 -11.11 1.90 20.03
C LYS A 404 -11.61 0.56 20.56
N PRO A 405 -11.15 0.11 21.75
CA PRO A 405 -11.54 -1.16 22.33
C PRO A 405 -13.06 -1.33 22.46
N LEU A 406 -13.52 -2.58 22.44
CA LEU A 406 -14.89 -2.91 22.85
C LEU A 406 -15.02 -2.74 24.36
N PRO A 407 -16.18 -2.35 24.88
CA PRO A 407 -16.40 -2.21 26.32
C PRO A 407 -16.28 -3.56 27.05
N GLU A 408 -16.55 -4.66 26.35
CA GLU A 408 -16.51 -6.01 26.87
C GLU A 408 -15.25 -6.76 26.45
N ARG A 409 -14.75 -7.62 27.34
CA ARG A 409 -13.62 -8.51 27.02
C ARG A 409 -14.11 -9.76 26.31
N ILE A 410 -13.84 -9.88 25.03
CA ILE A 410 -14.15 -11.06 24.21
C ILE A 410 -12.88 -11.91 24.09
N LYS A 411 -12.97 -13.20 24.48
CA LYS A 411 -11.83 -14.14 24.43
C LYS A 411 -11.61 -14.71 23.04
N ASP A 412 -12.68 -15.02 22.33
CA ASP A 412 -12.57 -15.53 20.96
C ASP A 412 -12.15 -14.42 20.00
N LYS A 413 -11.05 -14.64 19.31
CA LYS A 413 -10.44 -13.65 18.43
C LYS A 413 -11.30 -13.34 17.21
N LYS A 414 -11.97 -14.37 16.66
CA LYS A 414 -12.81 -14.20 15.48
C LYS A 414 -14.05 -13.39 15.82
N GLU A 415 -14.75 -13.78 16.90
CA GLU A 415 -15.91 -13.05 17.42
C GLU A 415 -15.54 -11.59 17.74
N LYS A 416 -14.41 -11.37 18.41
CA LYS A 416 -13.91 -10.02 18.72
C LYS A 416 -13.77 -9.15 17.47
N TYR A 417 -13.19 -9.71 16.39
CA TYR A 417 -12.96 -8.95 15.16
C TYR A 417 -14.26 -8.74 14.37
N GLU A 418 -15.17 -9.68 14.38
CA GLU A 418 -16.53 -9.52 13.84
C GLU A 418 -17.28 -8.38 14.56
N ARG A 419 -17.19 -8.31 15.87
CA ARG A 419 -17.82 -7.21 16.65
C ARG A 419 -17.20 -5.86 16.38
N TYR A 420 -15.88 -5.77 16.22
CA TYR A 420 -15.24 -4.53 15.79
C TYR A 420 -15.76 -4.07 14.42
N ALA A 421 -15.84 -5.00 13.47
CA ALA A 421 -16.31 -4.70 12.13
C ALA A 421 -17.78 -4.23 12.13
N ASN A 422 -18.67 -4.98 12.78
CA ASN A 422 -20.10 -4.64 12.83
C ASN A 422 -20.33 -3.27 13.50
N ARG A 423 -19.67 -3.00 14.64
CA ARG A 423 -19.74 -1.71 15.32
C ARG A 423 -19.28 -0.57 14.41
N SER A 424 -18.15 -0.76 13.74
CA SER A 424 -17.60 0.26 12.84
C SER A 424 -18.57 0.59 11.72
N LEU A 425 -19.12 -0.43 11.06
CA LEU A 425 -20.00 -0.26 9.92
C LEU A 425 -21.35 0.36 10.32
N GLU A 426 -21.90 0.01 11.50
CA GLU A 426 -23.10 0.63 12.07
C GLU A 426 -22.88 2.12 12.38
N ILE A 427 -21.72 2.46 12.97
CA ILE A 427 -21.37 3.85 13.26
C ILE A 427 -21.25 4.65 11.97
N LEU A 428 -20.59 4.08 10.95
CA LEU A 428 -20.40 4.77 9.68
C LEU A 428 -21.72 4.99 8.92
N GLU A 429 -22.67 4.07 8.99
CA GLU A 429 -24.03 4.25 8.42
C GLU A 429 -24.77 5.43 9.01
N ASN A 430 -24.54 5.68 10.29
CA ASN A 430 -25.16 6.80 11.02
C ASN A 430 -24.31 8.08 11.01
N PHE A 431 -23.10 8.01 10.45
CA PHE A 431 -22.18 9.14 10.39
C PHE A 431 -22.53 10.04 9.22
N LYS A 432 -23.05 11.23 9.52
CA LYS A 432 -23.40 12.24 8.52
C LYS A 432 -22.16 13.03 8.13
N ILE A 433 -21.88 13.07 6.85
CA ILE A 433 -20.83 13.90 6.24
C ILE A 433 -21.38 15.26 5.78
N ASP A 434 -22.71 15.41 5.72
CA ASP A 434 -23.41 16.60 5.21
C ASP A 434 -23.47 17.75 6.22
#